data_b41ef6195d69ead7a4f49698d3aefc48
#
_entry.id   b41ef6195d69ead7a4f49698d3aefc48
#
_cell.length_a   1.000
_cell.length_b   1.000
_cell.length_c   1.000
_cell.angle_alpha   90.00
_cell.angle_beta   90.00
_cell.angle_gamma   90.00
#
_symmetry.space_group_name_H-M   'P 1'
#
loop_
_entity.id
_entity.type
_entity.pdbx_description
1 polymer ?
#
loop_
_entity_poly.entity_id
_entity_poly.type
_entity_poly.pdbx_seq_one_letter_code
_entity_poly.pdbx_strand_id
1 'polypeptide(L)'
;IYNMKIVLTDHAKKRIKERGISANIVKESLMFPDNVDTSTVDKNRYLVKKIYFHEKFRKKHLLMIVCEKEKSKVVKVITIIDTSKIDKYF
;
A
#
# COMPACT_ATOMS: atom_id res chain seq x y z
N ILE A 1 -11.03 1.10 12.07
CA ILE A 1 -10.78 1.09 10.62
C ILE A 1 -11.22 2.39 9.98
N TYR A 2 -12.45 2.81 10.27
CA TYR A 2 -13.04 3.97 9.60
C TYR A 2 -12.50 5.31 10.08
N ASN A 3 -11.79 5.30 11.22
CA ASN A 3 -11.20 6.51 11.80
C ASN A 3 -9.70 6.56 11.59
N MET A 4 -9.17 5.70 10.73
CA MET A 4 -7.75 5.66 10.45
C MET A 4 -7.32 6.91 9.68
N LYS A 5 -6.29 7.56 10.20
CA LYS A 5 -5.64 8.66 9.50
C LYS A 5 -4.46 8.11 8.69
N ILE A 6 -4.43 8.41 7.40
CA ILE A 6 -3.38 7.96 6.50
C ILE A 6 -2.49 9.14 6.17
N VAL A 7 -1.20 9.00 6.45
CA VAL A 7 -0.19 10.02 6.15
C VAL A 7 0.73 9.46 5.07
N LEU A 8 0.86 10.18 3.97
CA LEU A 8 1.74 9.79 2.88
C LEU A 8 3.05 10.58 2.96
N THR A 9 4.18 9.87 2.93
CA THR A 9 5.48 10.55 2.81
C THR A 9 5.60 11.19 1.43
N ASP A 10 6.53 12.12 1.26
CA ASP A 10 6.78 12.72 -0.03
C ASP A 10 7.20 11.67 -1.06
N HIS A 11 7.99 10.70 -0.64
CA HIS A 11 8.39 9.59 -1.49
C HIS A 11 7.18 8.75 -1.93
N ALA A 12 6.26 8.46 -1.01
CA ALA A 12 5.04 7.72 -1.32
C ALA A 12 4.17 8.48 -2.32
N LYS A 13 4.01 9.79 -2.12
CA LYS A 13 3.24 10.65 -3.05
C LYS A 13 3.83 10.61 -4.45
N LYS A 14 5.15 10.70 -4.54
CA LYS A 14 5.86 10.66 -5.82
C LYS A 14 5.66 9.33 -6.52
N ARG A 15 5.79 8.22 -5.78
CA ARG A 15 5.63 6.87 -6.34
C ARG A 15 4.20 6.63 -6.83
N ILE A 16 3.21 7.07 -6.07
CA ILE A 16 1.80 6.96 -6.46
C ILE A 16 1.58 7.64 -7.81
N LYS A 17 2.10 8.85 -7.95
CA LYS A 17 1.97 9.63 -9.18
C LYS A 17 2.72 8.96 -10.34
N GLU A 18 3.95 8.52 -10.12
CA GLU A 18 4.76 7.85 -11.14
C GLU A 18 4.13 6.56 -11.65
N ARG A 19 3.46 5.82 -10.77
CA ARG A 19 2.84 4.54 -11.11
C ARG A 19 1.41 4.68 -11.65
N GLY A 20 0.89 5.90 -11.70
CA GLY A 20 -0.47 6.14 -12.20
C GLY A 20 -1.55 5.52 -11.31
N ILE A 21 -1.33 5.50 -10.00
CA ILE A 21 -2.24 4.93 -9.03
C ILE A 21 -3.00 6.06 -8.34
N SER A 22 -4.30 5.87 -8.11
CA SER A 22 -5.07 6.87 -7.39
C SER A 22 -4.87 6.73 -5.88
N ALA A 23 -5.02 7.84 -5.16
CA ALA A 23 -4.97 7.83 -3.70
C ALA A 23 -6.10 6.96 -3.12
N ASN A 24 -7.24 6.86 -3.82
CA ASN A 24 -8.36 6.03 -3.39
C ASN A 24 -8.00 4.55 -3.37
N ILE A 25 -7.23 4.07 -4.34
CA ILE A 25 -6.79 2.68 -4.37
C ILE A 25 -5.88 2.38 -3.19
N VAL A 26 -4.98 3.30 -2.84
CA VAL A 26 -4.11 3.16 -1.67
C VAL A 26 -4.95 3.09 -0.39
N LYS A 27 -5.90 3.99 -0.24
CA LYS A 27 -6.78 4.03 0.92
C LYS A 27 -7.61 2.76 1.04
N GLU A 28 -8.21 2.32 -0.06
CA GLU A 28 -9.01 1.09 -0.10
C GLU A 28 -8.16 -0.13 0.25
N SER A 29 -6.93 -0.18 -0.26
CA SER A 29 -6.01 -1.29 0.02
C SER A 29 -5.67 -1.38 1.51
N LEU A 30 -5.53 -0.24 2.17
CA LEU A 30 -5.26 -0.20 3.61
C LEU A 30 -6.48 -0.60 4.44
N MET A 31 -7.67 -0.30 3.95
CA MET A 31 -8.91 -0.66 4.63
C MET A 31 -9.30 -2.12 4.43
N PHE A 32 -9.05 -2.65 3.24
CA PHE A 32 -9.44 -4.02 2.86
C PHE A 32 -8.29 -4.77 2.21
N PRO A 33 -7.21 -5.04 2.96
CA PRO A 33 -6.05 -5.72 2.38
C PRO A 33 -6.33 -7.17 2.06
N ASP A 34 -5.64 -7.71 1.05
CA ASP A 34 -5.69 -9.14 0.74
C ASP A 34 -4.71 -9.91 1.62
N ASN A 35 -3.61 -9.28 2.01
CA ASN A 35 -2.64 -9.86 2.92
C ASN A 35 -1.87 -8.77 3.64
N VAL A 36 -1.46 -9.05 4.87
CA VAL A 36 -0.63 -8.14 5.67
C VAL A 36 0.51 -8.95 6.27
N ASP A 37 1.75 -8.56 5.92
CA ASP A 37 2.96 -9.19 6.45
C ASP A 37 3.61 -8.25 7.45
N THR A 38 3.85 -8.73 8.67
CA THR A 38 4.54 -7.95 9.69
C THR A 38 6.05 -8.11 9.57
N SER A 39 6.78 -7.04 9.87
CA SER A 39 8.24 -7.11 9.89
C SER A 39 8.72 -7.83 11.14
N THR A 40 9.73 -8.71 10.96
CA THR A 40 10.37 -9.37 12.10
C THR A 40 11.46 -8.50 12.73
N VAL A 41 11.91 -7.48 11.98
CA VAL A 41 12.98 -6.58 12.42
C VAL A 41 12.43 -5.34 13.11
N ASP A 42 11.36 -4.76 12.55
CA ASP A 42 10.74 -3.56 13.08
C ASP A 42 9.26 -3.82 13.33
N LYS A 43 8.88 -3.85 14.59
CA LYS A 43 7.49 -4.15 15.00
C LYS A 43 6.49 -3.11 14.55
N ASN A 44 6.95 -1.89 14.22
CA ASN A 44 6.07 -0.81 13.76
C ASN A 44 5.85 -0.83 12.26
N ARG A 45 6.62 -1.63 11.53
CA ARG A 45 6.49 -1.70 10.07
C ARG A 45 5.76 -2.96 9.63
N TYR A 46 4.97 -2.80 8.57
CA TYR A 46 4.25 -3.92 7.97
C TYR A 46 4.04 -3.65 6.49
N LEU A 47 3.76 -4.73 5.76
CA LEU A 47 3.56 -4.69 4.31
C LEU A 47 2.12 -5.10 4.01
N VAL A 48 1.38 -4.20 3.39
CA VAL A 48 0.01 -4.47 2.94
C VAL A 48 0.05 -4.84 1.48
N LYS A 49 -0.62 -5.93 1.12
CA LYS A 49 -0.73 -6.40 -0.25
C LYS A 49 -2.17 -6.38 -0.71
N LYS A 50 -2.40 -5.86 -1.90
CA LYS A 50 -3.73 -5.79 -2.49
C LYS A 50 -3.66 -6.06 -3.98
N ILE A 51 -4.47 -7.00 -4.45
CA ILE A 51 -4.63 -7.26 -5.88
C ILE A 51 -5.72 -6.33 -6.38
N TYR A 52 -5.43 -5.59 -7.43
CA TYR A 52 -6.37 -4.63 -7.98
C TYR A 52 -6.24 -4.57 -9.50
N PHE A 53 -7.25 -4.02 -10.17
CA PHE A 53 -7.23 -3.82 -11.61
C PHE A 53 -6.58 -2.46 -11.92
N HIS A 54 -5.44 -2.49 -12.61
CA HIS A 54 -4.74 -1.26 -13.00
C HIS A 54 -5.34 -0.73 -14.30
N GLU A 55 -6.00 0.42 -14.21
CA GLU A 55 -6.74 1.00 -15.33
C GLU A 55 -5.85 1.30 -16.54
N LYS A 56 -4.66 1.83 -16.30
CA LYS A 56 -3.73 2.20 -17.35
C LYS A 56 -3.26 0.99 -18.15
N PHE A 57 -2.91 -0.09 -17.46
CA PHE A 57 -2.40 -1.31 -18.10
C PHE A 57 -3.48 -2.34 -18.40
N ARG A 58 -4.70 -2.09 -17.92
CA ARG A 58 -5.89 -2.92 -18.15
C ARG A 58 -5.68 -4.38 -17.79
N LYS A 59 -5.04 -4.61 -16.65
CA LYS A 59 -4.84 -5.95 -16.11
C LYS A 59 -4.66 -5.89 -14.61
N LYS A 60 -4.72 -7.06 -13.96
CA LYS A 60 -4.53 -7.16 -12.52
C LYS A 60 -3.08 -6.91 -12.15
N HIS A 61 -2.89 -6.13 -11.12
CA HIS A 61 -1.61 -5.82 -10.53
C HIS A 61 -1.64 -6.11 -9.04
N LEU A 62 -0.47 -6.25 -8.45
CA LEU A 62 -0.28 -6.34 -7.01
C LEU A 62 0.26 -5.01 -6.52
N LEU A 63 -0.46 -4.39 -5.59
CA LEU A 63 0.01 -3.21 -4.90
C LEU A 63 0.55 -3.63 -3.53
N MET A 64 1.80 -3.29 -3.27
CA MET A 64 2.44 -3.51 -1.98
C MET A 64 2.70 -2.16 -1.35
N ILE A 65 2.20 -1.98 -0.13
CA ILE A 65 2.29 -0.71 0.59
C ILE A 65 3.12 -0.95 1.84
N VAL A 66 4.27 -0.27 1.91
CA VAL A 66 5.12 -0.32 3.10
C VAL A 66 4.59 0.72 4.08
N CYS A 67 4.13 0.25 5.23
CA CYS A 67 3.49 1.07 6.24
C CYS A 67 4.27 1.08 7.54
N GLU A 68 4.13 2.18 8.28
CA GLU A 68 4.67 2.30 9.63
C GLU A 68 3.56 2.78 10.55
N LYS A 69 3.40 2.09 11.67
CA LYS A 69 2.43 2.49 12.68
C LYS A 69 3.02 3.61 13.51
N GLU A 70 2.44 4.80 13.41
CA GLU A 70 2.89 5.98 14.14
C GLU A 70 2.28 6.05 15.54
N LYS A 71 0.94 6.02 15.54
CA LYS A 71 0.12 6.12 16.76
C LYS A 71 -1.08 5.23 16.55
N SER A 72 -1.89 5.08 17.60
CA SER A 72 -3.19 4.46 17.45
C SER A 72 -3.97 5.17 16.34
N LYS A 73 -4.44 4.44 15.35
CA LYS A 73 -5.26 4.96 14.24
C LYS A 73 -4.52 5.88 13.26
N VAL A 74 -3.19 5.95 13.32
CA VAL A 74 -2.40 6.69 12.34
C VAL A 74 -1.47 5.74 11.60
N VAL A 75 -1.58 5.70 10.30
CA VAL A 75 -0.76 4.87 9.43
C VAL A 75 0.07 5.77 8.52
N LYS A 76 1.38 5.61 8.56
CA LYS A 76 2.29 6.32 7.68
C LYS A 76 2.66 5.40 6.53
N VAL A 77 2.39 5.84 5.31
CA VAL A 77 2.78 5.12 4.11
C VAL A 77 4.16 5.58 3.70
N ILE A 78 5.13 4.68 3.81
CA ILE A 78 6.54 4.99 3.52
C ILE A 78 6.79 4.97 2.03
N THR A 79 6.34 3.92 1.36
CA THR A 79 6.48 3.79 -0.09
C THR A 79 5.45 2.78 -0.61
N ILE A 80 5.30 2.76 -1.93
CA ILE A 80 4.48 1.74 -2.59
C ILE A 80 5.29 1.05 -3.67
N ILE A 81 4.92 -0.20 -3.96
CA ILE A 81 5.49 -0.99 -5.05
C ILE A 81 4.32 -1.55 -5.84
N ASP A 82 4.32 -1.35 -7.13
CA ASP A 82 3.29 -1.86 -8.02
C ASP A 82 3.92 -2.82 -9.02
N THR A 83 3.35 -4.01 -9.18
CA THR A 83 3.89 -5.01 -10.08
C THR A 83 2.78 -5.83 -10.72
N SER A 84 3.03 -6.27 -11.96
CA SER A 84 2.16 -7.22 -12.64
C SER A 84 2.50 -8.68 -12.28
N LYS A 85 3.60 -8.91 -11.59
CA LYS A 85 4.10 -10.24 -11.23
C LYS A 85 3.49 -10.71 -9.92
N ILE A 86 2.16 -10.92 -9.93
CA ILE A 86 1.40 -11.26 -8.72
C ILE A 86 1.90 -12.56 -8.11
N ASP A 87 2.07 -13.60 -8.91
CA ASP A 87 2.45 -14.92 -8.42
C ASP A 87 3.83 -14.94 -7.77
N LYS A 88 4.70 -14.01 -8.20
CA LYS A 88 6.06 -13.94 -7.65
C LYS A 88 6.09 -13.31 -6.28
N TYR A 89 5.26 -12.30 -6.05
CA TYR A 89 5.36 -11.46 -4.84
C TYR A 89 4.20 -11.61 -3.87
N PHE A 90 3.10 -12.20 -4.27
CA PHE A 90 1.99 -12.41 -3.36
C PHE A 90 2.22 -13.61 -2.45
#